data_1640e89f6492eff052caa54752551fd6
#
_entry.id   1640e89f6492eff052caa54752551fd6
#
_cell.length_a   1.000
_cell.length_b   1.000
_cell.length_c   1.000
_cell.angle_alpha   90.00
_cell.angle_beta   90.00
_cell.angle_gamma   90.00
#
_symmetry.space_group_name_H-M   'P 1'
#
loop_
_entity.id
_entity.type
_entity.pdbx_description
1 polymer ?
#
loop_
_entity_poly.entity_id
_entity_poly.type
_entity_poly.pdbx_seq_one_letter_code
_entity_poly.pdbx_strand_id
1 'polypeptide(L)'
;MAAKDLEFIAQKFPEYMEKVKGNYRRNFLLLAFDTAFFTFSTSLLSQDTVLPGFLSYLTDNPVIIGLIPAIFNFGFFLPQIISSFLMQRTPKRKSYILFIAIMERVGILMIAATAQVTGLLSTAFTVPFFLIAFTVYCSTFGLIMPAYSDFISKAIYKDRGVYYGVNQALGGMIGFIASLVTTRVLDLNGFPLNYRTLFWISFAASFISPILIANFKEVEFPVQPQKKSVRIFTRHIIDILKQNRNVRHYIFARQLIGLAAMGFSFYSVYALKSYSLPASTLGIYTMIIIISQSLSGVLWGYIGDKFGYKVPMVTSTILIIIQGMIALFLQQPIGIMIISGTIGFVYSAMYICHPNLIFEIAPPEETSLFIGLSNSLIAPIIGTAPILAGAIVDQFGYNQLFFAVIIAAVSAFVVSQFAFKEPRVVEQVR
;
A
#
# COMPACT_ATOMS: atom_id res chain seq x y z
N MET A 1 -10.94 -10.06 15.51
CA MET A 1 -11.61 -10.66 16.66
C MET A 1 -11.46 -12.16 16.56
N ALA A 2 -10.88 -12.83 17.54
CA ALA A 2 -10.80 -14.29 17.55
C ALA A 2 -12.19 -14.91 17.72
N ALA A 3 -12.37 -16.19 17.37
CA ALA A 3 -13.67 -16.88 17.49
C ALA A 3 -14.19 -16.85 18.94
N LYS A 4 -13.28 -17.02 19.93
CA LYS A 4 -13.60 -16.91 21.36
C LYS A 4 -14.13 -15.53 21.77
N ASP A 5 -13.61 -14.45 21.18
CA ASP A 5 -14.09 -13.08 21.46
C ASP A 5 -15.50 -12.87 20.91
N LEU A 6 -15.83 -13.48 19.75
CA LEU A 6 -17.16 -13.41 19.14
C LEU A 6 -18.21 -14.13 19.98
N GLU A 7 -17.91 -15.31 20.53
CA GLU A 7 -18.79 -16.03 21.43
C GLU A 7 -19.02 -15.27 22.73
N PHE A 8 -17.97 -14.72 23.32
CA PHE A 8 -18.06 -13.89 24.52
C PHE A 8 -18.94 -12.65 24.30
N ILE A 9 -18.75 -11.95 23.15
CA ILE A 9 -19.54 -10.77 22.81
C ILE A 9 -21.00 -11.16 22.52
N ALA A 10 -21.23 -12.28 21.85
CA ALA A 10 -22.57 -12.77 21.56
C ALA A 10 -23.35 -13.12 22.83
N GLN A 11 -22.67 -13.69 23.84
CA GLN A 11 -23.29 -13.99 25.14
C GLN A 11 -23.54 -12.73 25.96
N LYS A 12 -22.59 -11.79 25.98
CA LYS A 12 -22.65 -10.59 26.83
C LYS A 12 -23.51 -9.46 26.25
N PHE A 13 -23.62 -9.37 24.91
CA PHE A 13 -24.31 -8.31 24.17
C PHE A 13 -25.18 -8.87 23.03
N PRO A 14 -26.25 -9.63 23.32
CA PRO A 14 -27.06 -10.32 22.30
C PRO A 14 -27.73 -9.36 21.31
N GLU A 15 -28.26 -8.23 21.76
CA GLU A 15 -28.90 -7.22 20.90
C GLU A 15 -27.91 -6.60 19.89
N TYR A 16 -26.66 -6.38 20.31
CA TYR A 16 -25.59 -5.92 19.43
C TYR A 16 -25.36 -6.92 18.30
N MET A 17 -25.22 -8.21 18.67
CA MET A 17 -24.97 -9.28 17.69
C MET A 17 -26.13 -9.50 16.75
N GLU A 18 -27.37 -9.37 17.21
CA GLU A 18 -28.55 -9.45 16.35
C GLU A 18 -28.55 -8.36 15.28
N LYS A 19 -28.28 -7.10 15.66
CA LYS A 19 -28.15 -5.97 14.72
C LYS A 19 -26.99 -6.16 13.74
N VAL A 20 -25.85 -6.68 14.18
CA VAL A 20 -24.70 -6.97 13.32
C VAL A 20 -25.04 -8.06 12.31
N LYS A 21 -25.70 -9.17 12.76
CA LYS A 21 -26.15 -10.26 11.90
C LYS A 21 -27.15 -9.76 10.85
N GLY A 22 -28.12 -8.95 11.25
CA GLY A 22 -29.13 -8.39 10.35
C GLY A 22 -28.54 -7.48 9.25
N ASN A 23 -27.44 -6.80 9.55
CA ASN A 23 -26.76 -5.90 8.58
C ASN A 23 -25.61 -6.57 7.79
N TYR A 24 -25.23 -7.81 8.14
CA TYR A 24 -24.04 -8.49 7.59
C TYR A 24 -24.00 -8.53 6.06
N ARG A 25 -25.04 -9.07 5.43
CA ARG A 25 -25.08 -9.25 3.96
C ARG A 25 -24.98 -7.91 3.22
N ARG A 26 -25.69 -6.90 3.73
CA ARG A 26 -25.66 -5.54 3.18
C ARG A 26 -24.26 -4.92 3.30
N ASN A 27 -23.67 -4.96 4.49
CA ASN A 27 -22.34 -4.39 4.73
C ASN A 27 -21.26 -5.14 3.94
N PHE A 28 -21.37 -6.47 3.84
CA PHE A 28 -20.44 -7.28 3.04
C PHE A 28 -20.40 -6.82 1.58
N LEU A 29 -21.58 -6.69 0.94
CA LEU A 29 -21.66 -6.26 -0.45
C LEU A 29 -21.20 -4.83 -0.65
N LEU A 30 -21.63 -3.91 0.22
CA LEU A 30 -21.24 -2.51 0.13
C LEU A 30 -19.74 -2.32 0.31
N LEU A 31 -19.10 -3.02 1.26
CA LEU A 31 -17.66 -3.00 1.47
C LEU A 31 -16.89 -3.60 0.30
N ALA A 32 -17.39 -4.70 -0.29
CA ALA A 32 -16.75 -5.32 -1.44
C ALA A 32 -16.79 -4.39 -2.68
N PHE A 33 -17.93 -3.76 -2.96
CA PHE A 33 -18.03 -2.79 -4.05
C PHE A 33 -17.26 -1.51 -3.77
N ASP A 34 -17.24 -1.01 -2.52
CA ASP A 34 -16.43 0.13 -2.11
C ASP A 34 -14.95 -0.10 -2.43
N THR A 35 -14.40 -1.24 -2.00
CA THR A 35 -13.01 -1.62 -2.31
C THR A 35 -12.77 -1.71 -3.82
N ALA A 36 -13.70 -2.27 -4.59
CA ALA A 36 -13.58 -2.39 -6.05
C ALA A 36 -13.49 -1.02 -6.74
N PHE A 37 -14.42 -0.11 -6.45
CA PHE A 37 -14.43 1.24 -7.06
C PHE A 37 -13.27 2.12 -6.56
N PHE A 38 -12.88 1.97 -5.30
CA PHE A 38 -11.68 2.60 -4.78
C PHE A 38 -10.44 2.11 -5.53
N THR A 39 -10.30 0.80 -5.74
CA THR A 39 -9.20 0.21 -6.53
C THR A 39 -9.20 0.72 -7.96
N PHE A 40 -10.37 0.89 -8.60
CA PHE A 40 -10.44 1.49 -9.92
C PHE A 40 -9.81 2.87 -9.96
N SER A 41 -10.27 3.78 -9.08
CA SER A 41 -9.77 5.16 -9.02
C SER A 41 -8.27 5.21 -8.73
N THR A 42 -7.79 4.44 -7.74
CA THR A 42 -6.37 4.46 -7.34
C THR A 42 -5.46 3.81 -8.36
N SER A 43 -5.93 2.83 -9.13
CA SER A 43 -5.15 2.23 -10.23
C SER A 43 -4.88 3.23 -11.36
N LEU A 44 -5.82 4.16 -11.63
CA LEU A 44 -5.60 5.26 -12.58
C LEU A 44 -4.57 6.29 -12.08
N LEU A 45 -4.31 6.32 -10.77
CA LEU A 45 -3.30 7.15 -10.10
C LEU A 45 -2.12 6.30 -9.58
N SER A 46 -1.71 5.28 -10.34
CA SER A 46 -0.63 4.38 -9.93
C SER A 46 0.63 5.16 -9.57
N GLN A 47 1.09 4.99 -8.32
CA GLN A 47 2.31 5.61 -7.80
C GLN A 47 3.60 5.03 -8.38
N ASP A 48 3.53 3.84 -8.95
CA ASP A 48 4.70 3.14 -9.50
C ASP A 48 4.85 3.36 -11.00
N THR A 49 3.79 3.83 -11.67
CA THR A 49 3.78 3.95 -13.14
C THR A 49 3.24 5.30 -13.61
N VAL A 50 1.96 5.57 -13.37
CA VAL A 50 1.24 6.71 -13.98
C VAL A 50 1.72 8.05 -13.42
N LEU A 51 1.79 8.20 -12.10
CA LEU A 51 2.18 9.48 -11.47
C LEU A 51 3.65 9.81 -11.68
N PRO A 52 4.62 8.88 -11.55
CA PRO A 52 6.00 9.14 -11.95
C PRO A 52 6.12 9.46 -13.45
N GLY A 53 5.35 8.75 -14.30
CA GLY A 53 5.26 9.04 -15.72
C GLY A 53 4.78 10.45 -16.01
N PHE A 54 3.68 10.91 -15.39
CA PHE A 54 3.19 12.30 -15.51
C PHE A 54 4.26 13.31 -15.12
N LEU A 55 4.91 13.08 -13.98
CA LEU A 55 5.90 14.01 -13.46
C LEU A 55 7.16 14.07 -14.35
N SER A 56 7.53 12.96 -15.01
CA SER A 56 8.66 12.90 -15.94
C SER A 56 8.48 13.73 -17.22
N TYR A 57 7.25 14.14 -17.54
CA TYR A 57 6.96 15.13 -18.60
C TYR A 57 7.09 16.57 -18.12
N LEU A 58 7.05 16.82 -16.81
CA LEU A 58 7.13 18.14 -16.21
C LEU A 58 8.54 18.50 -15.73
N THR A 59 9.34 17.51 -15.39
CA THR A 59 10.70 17.71 -14.88
C THR A 59 11.60 16.55 -15.23
N ASP A 60 12.85 16.86 -15.54
CA ASP A 60 13.91 15.87 -15.74
C ASP A 60 14.63 15.50 -14.45
N ASN A 61 14.33 16.19 -13.33
CA ASN A 61 15.00 15.97 -12.06
C ASN A 61 14.51 14.66 -11.40
N PRO A 62 15.36 13.61 -11.33
CA PRO A 62 14.97 12.31 -10.79
C PRO A 62 14.63 12.37 -9.28
N VAL A 63 15.22 13.32 -8.54
CA VAL A 63 14.90 13.51 -7.12
C VAL A 63 13.44 13.91 -6.94
N ILE A 64 12.94 14.81 -7.78
CA ILE A 64 11.53 15.24 -7.77
C ILE A 64 10.62 14.07 -8.14
N ILE A 65 10.99 13.24 -9.10
CA ILE A 65 10.25 12.02 -9.48
C ILE A 65 10.19 11.05 -8.28
N GLY A 66 11.30 10.89 -7.55
CA GLY A 66 11.39 10.07 -6.34
C GLY A 66 10.53 10.56 -5.17
N LEU A 67 10.06 11.82 -5.20
CA LEU A 67 9.12 12.32 -4.19
C LEU A 67 7.74 11.62 -4.28
N ILE A 68 7.34 11.07 -5.44
CA ILE A 68 6.05 10.39 -5.57
C ILE A 68 5.94 9.21 -4.61
N PRO A 69 6.75 8.15 -4.72
CA PRO A 69 6.70 7.05 -3.77
C PRO A 69 7.09 7.45 -2.35
N ALA A 70 7.94 8.47 -2.17
CA ALA A 70 8.28 9.00 -0.84
C ALA A 70 7.06 9.61 -0.15
N ILE A 71 6.35 10.50 -0.81
CA ILE A 71 5.12 11.14 -0.31
C ILE A 71 4.05 10.09 -0.04
N PHE A 72 3.91 9.08 -0.92
CA PHE A 72 2.98 8.00 -0.67
C PHE A 72 3.31 7.27 0.64
N ASN A 73 4.55 6.85 0.83
CA ASN A 73 4.96 6.10 2.01
C ASN A 73 4.81 6.93 3.29
N PHE A 74 5.29 8.17 3.31
CA PHE A 74 5.12 9.05 4.47
C PHE A 74 3.64 9.39 4.72
N GLY A 75 2.92 9.77 3.70
CA GLY A 75 1.51 10.14 3.78
C GLY A 75 0.62 8.98 4.20
N PHE A 76 0.94 7.75 3.78
CA PHE A 76 0.18 6.57 4.16
C PHE A 76 0.48 6.10 5.59
N PHE A 77 1.76 6.01 5.99
CA PHE A 77 2.13 5.38 7.26
C PHE A 77 2.11 6.33 8.47
N LEU A 78 2.58 7.59 8.32
CA LEU A 78 2.67 8.50 9.47
C LEU A 78 1.31 8.91 10.04
N PRO A 79 0.30 9.29 9.24
CA PRO A 79 -1.00 9.72 9.79
C PRO A 79 -1.78 8.60 10.48
N GLN A 80 -1.46 7.33 10.25
CA GLN A 80 -2.14 6.20 10.88
C GLN A 80 -2.06 6.24 12.41
N ILE A 81 -0.95 6.70 12.96
CA ILE A 81 -0.78 6.88 14.43
C ILE A 81 -1.78 7.91 14.95
N ILE A 82 -1.92 9.04 14.24
CA ILE A 82 -2.86 10.11 14.59
C ILE A 82 -4.30 9.58 14.52
N SER A 83 -4.63 8.89 13.43
CA SER A 83 -5.94 8.27 13.26
C SER A 83 -6.27 7.29 14.38
N SER A 84 -5.33 6.40 14.72
CA SER A 84 -5.51 5.42 15.79
C SER A 84 -5.77 6.10 17.16
N PHE A 85 -5.12 7.22 17.41
CA PHE A 85 -5.36 8.04 18.62
C PHE A 85 -6.74 8.69 18.60
N LEU A 86 -7.17 9.27 17.47
CA LEU A 86 -8.47 9.90 17.30
C LEU A 86 -9.60 8.87 17.44
N MET A 87 -9.39 7.64 16.95
CA MET A 87 -10.36 6.56 17.05
C MET A 87 -10.70 6.16 18.50
N GLN A 88 -9.80 6.34 19.46
CA GLN A 88 -10.09 6.08 20.87
C GLN A 88 -11.16 7.04 21.44
N ARG A 89 -11.41 8.16 20.76
CA ARG A 89 -12.35 9.21 21.18
C ARG A 89 -13.62 9.29 20.34
N THR A 90 -13.67 8.57 19.24
CA THR A 90 -14.77 8.64 18.27
C THR A 90 -15.58 7.33 18.29
N PRO A 91 -16.77 7.29 18.89
CA PRO A 91 -17.55 6.05 19.03
C PRO A 91 -18.07 5.52 17.68
N LYS A 92 -18.39 6.41 16.74
CA LYS A 92 -18.89 6.07 15.40
C LYS A 92 -17.79 6.23 14.35
N ARG A 93 -17.37 5.12 13.78
CA ARG A 93 -16.31 5.07 12.75
C ARG A 93 -16.75 5.62 11.41
N LYS A 94 -17.99 5.33 11.02
CA LYS A 94 -18.57 5.72 9.73
C LYS A 94 -18.47 7.22 9.47
N SER A 95 -18.86 8.06 10.43
CA SER A 95 -18.82 9.53 10.27
C SER A 95 -17.40 10.04 10.06
N TYR A 96 -16.43 9.47 10.79
CA TYR A 96 -15.02 9.79 10.62
C TYR A 96 -14.50 9.35 9.23
N ILE A 97 -14.80 8.11 8.84
CA ILE A 97 -14.40 7.56 7.53
C ILE A 97 -14.96 8.44 6.41
N LEU A 98 -16.26 8.80 6.45
CA LEU A 98 -16.89 9.66 5.46
C LEU A 98 -16.24 11.04 5.36
N PHE A 99 -15.98 11.68 6.52
CA PHE A 99 -15.33 12.99 6.54
C PHE A 99 -13.95 12.94 5.88
N ILE A 100 -13.11 11.98 6.27
CA ILE A 100 -11.77 11.85 5.68
C ILE A 100 -11.85 11.41 4.21
N ALA A 101 -12.81 10.55 3.84
CA ALA A 101 -13.03 10.17 2.45
C ALA A 101 -13.37 11.37 1.56
N ILE A 102 -14.14 12.34 2.04
CA ILE A 102 -14.41 13.60 1.31
C ILE A 102 -13.12 14.41 1.17
N MET A 103 -12.32 14.52 2.23
CA MET A 103 -11.03 15.22 2.17
C MET A 103 -10.06 14.57 1.19
N GLU A 104 -10.07 13.25 1.09
CA GLU A 104 -9.29 12.50 0.10
C GLU A 104 -9.68 12.88 -1.34
N ARG A 105 -11.00 13.06 -1.63
CA ARG A 105 -11.48 13.51 -2.95
C ARG A 105 -11.02 14.93 -3.27
N VAL A 106 -10.85 15.78 -2.27
CA VAL A 106 -10.21 17.09 -2.47
C VAL A 106 -8.78 16.91 -2.96
N GLY A 107 -8.01 15.98 -2.40
CA GLY A 107 -6.67 15.65 -2.89
C GLY A 107 -6.67 15.17 -4.35
N ILE A 108 -7.58 14.26 -4.72
CA ILE A 108 -7.71 13.77 -6.11
C ILE A 108 -8.16 14.90 -7.05
N LEU A 109 -9.09 15.78 -6.61
CA LEU A 109 -9.51 16.96 -7.36
C LEU A 109 -8.32 17.89 -7.65
N MET A 110 -7.49 18.15 -6.64
CA MET A 110 -6.29 18.97 -6.80
C MET A 110 -5.30 18.34 -7.80
N ILE A 111 -5.13 17.01 -7.79
CA ILE A 111 -4.33 16.30 -8.80
C ILE A 111 -4.90 16.50 -10.21
N ALA A 112 -6.21 16.32 -10.38
CA ALA A 112 -6.87 16.53 -11.66
C ALA A 112 -6.79 18.02 -12.12
N ALA A 113 -6.97 18.96 -11.19
CA ALA A 113 -6.80 20.40 -11.44
C ALA A 113 -5.37 20.75 -11.86
N THR A 114 -4.35 20.08 -11.27
CA THR A 114 -2.95 20.26 -11.70
C THR A 114 -2.78 19.88 -13.16
N ALA A 115 -3.28 18.71 -13.56
CA ALA A 115 -3.21 18.28 -14.96
C ALA A 115 -4.01 19.21 -15.90
N GLN A 116 -5.09 19.82 -15.40
CA GLN A 116 -5.88 20.79 -16.16
C GLN A 116 -5.09 22.05 -16.49
N VAL A 117 -4.28 22.54 -15.56
CA VAL A 117 -3.48 23.78 -15.76
C VAL A 117 -2.10 23.51 -16.34
N THR A 118 -1.73 22.23 -16.51
CA THR A 118 -0.47 21.82 -17.15
C THR A 118 -0.46 22.31 -18.61
N GLY A 119 0.61 22.97 -18.99
CA GLY A 119 0.76 23.64 -20.31
C GLY A 119 0.20 25.07 -20.36
N LEU A 120 -0.60 25.49 -19.35
CA LEU A 120 -1.06 26.88 -19.20
C LEU A 120 -0.17 27.64 -18.21
N LEU A 121 0.31 26.96 -17.16
CA LEU A 121 1.18 27.52 -16.13
C LEU A 121 2.59 26.96 -16.25
N SER A 122 3.58 27.68 -15.71
CA SER A 122 4.97 27.21 -15.68
C SER A 122 5.11 25.95 -14.82
N THR A 123 6.09 25.10 -15.17
CA THR A 123 6.43 23.89 -14.41
C THR A 123 6.88 24.21 -12.99
N ALA A 124 7.49 25.37 -12.77
CA ALA A 124 7.86 25.87 -11.44
C ALA A 124 6.66 26.04 -10.49
N PHE A 125 5.45 26.25 -11.02
CA PHE A 125 4.21 26.26 -10.23
C PHE A 125 3.51 24.90 -10.23
N THR A 126 3.43 24.25 -11.40
CA THR A 126 2.66 23.02 -11.59
C THR A 126 3.22 21.86 -10.76
N VAL A 127 4.55 21.71 -10.71
CA VAL A 127 5.21 20.62 -9.97
C VAL A 127 4.97 20.72 -8.45
N PRO A 128 5.25 21.85 -7.76
CA PRO A 128 4.95 21.96 -6.33
C PRO A 128 3.47 21.78 -6.02
N PHE A 129 2.56 22.32 -6.83
CA PHE A 129 1.12 22.17 -6.63
C PHE A 129 0.69 20.71 -6.73
N PHE A 130 1.23 19.95 -7.70
CA PHE A 130 1.00 18.52 -7.85
C PHE A 130 1.49 17.73 -6.61
N LEU A 131 2.69 18.02 -6.12
CA LEU A 131 3.25 17.35 -4.94
C LEU A 131 2.43 17.64 -3.67
N ILE A 132 1.94 18.87 -3.50
CA ILE A 132 1.03 19.24 -2.40
C ILE A 132 -0.30 18.48 -2.53
N ALA A 133 -0.90 18.46 -3.73
CA ALA A 133 -2.13 17.73 -4.01
C ALA A 133 -1.99 16.23 -3.68
N PHE A 134 -0.88 15.64 -4.10
CA PHE A 134 -0.59 14.23 -3.84
C PHE A 134 -0.33 13.97 -2.35
N THR A 135 0.31 14.90 -1.64
CA THR A 135 0.50 14.82 -0.18
C THR A 135 -0.84 14.82 0.56
N VAL A 136 -1.77 15.69 0.17
CA VAL A 136 -3.13 15.73 0.74
C VAL A 136 -3.84 14.39 0.51
N TYR A 137 -3.81 13.88 -0.72
CA TYR A 137 -4.39 12.57 -1.06
C TYR A 137 -3.80 11.43 -0.21
N CYS A 138 -2.47 11.29 -0.16
CA CYS A 138 -1.82 10.21 0.57
C CYS A 138 -2.04 10.29 2.09
N SER A 139 -2.01 11.51 2.65
CA SER A 139 -2.21 11.72 4.09
C SER A 139 -3.64 11.39 4.52
N THR A 140 -4.62 11.77 3.72
CA THR A 140 -6.02 11.42 3.99
C THR A 140 -6.28 9.93 3.82
N PHE A 141 -5.67 9.29 2.81
CA PHE A 141 -5.70 7.83 2.66
C PHE A 141 -5.12 7.11 3.89
N GLY A 142 -3.97 7.58 4.40
CA GLY A 142 -3.39 7.04 5.64
C GLY A 142 -4.30 7.21 6.86
N LEU A 143 -5.01 8.35 7.00
CA LEU A 143 -5.94 8.60 8.08
C LEU A 143 -7.18 7.69 8.07
N ILE A 144 -7.64 7.25 6.90
CA ILE A 144 -8.80 6.35 6.77
C ILE A 144 -8.49 4.94 7.28
N MET A 145 -7.30 4.41 7.01
CA MET A 145 -6.98 2.99 7.12
C MET A 145 -7.26 2.36 8.49
N PRO A 146 -6.86 2.95 9.64
CA PRO A 146 -7.15 2.35 10.94
C PRO A 146 -8.65 2.28 11.24
N ALA A 147 -9.40 3.35 10.89
CA ALA A 147 -10.84 3.41 11.12
C ALA A 147 -11.60 2.43 10.23
N TYR A 148 -11.19 2.31 8.97
CA TYR A 148 -11.78 1.40 8.00
C TYR A 148 -11.54 -0.07 8.38
N SER A 149 -10.32 -0.40 8.81
CA SER A 149 -9.97 -1.73 9.32
C SER A 149 -10.76 -2.09 10.58
N ASP A 150 -10.92 -1.15 11.52
CA ASP A 150 -11.74 -1.33 12.72
C ASP A 150 -13.21 -1.55 12.35
N PHE A 151 -13.76 -0.77 11.40
CA PHE A 151 -15.12 -0.93 10.91
C PHE A 151 -15.35 -2.31 10.27
N ILE A 152 -14.46 -2.75 9.36
CA ILE A 152 -14.52 -4.08 8.74
C ILE A 152 -14.52 -5.16 9.82
N SER A 153 -13.64 -5.05 10.82
CA SER A 153 -13.50 -6.05 11.88
C SER A 153 -14.78 -6.26 12.70
N LYS A 154 -15.64 -5.25 12.78
CA LYS A 154 -16.91 -5.25 13.51
C LYS A 154 -18.09 -5.60 12.61
N ALA A 155 -18.10 -5.13 11.36
CA ALA A 155 -19.17 -5.37 10.41
C ALA A 155 -19.14 -6.80 9.82
N ILE A 156 -17.93 -7.33 9.59
CA ILE A 156 -17.71 -8.68 9.05
C ILE A 156 -17.34 -9.62 10.20
N TYR A 157 -18.37 -10.08 10.94
CA TYR A 157 -18.19 -10.90 12.13
C TYR A 157 -17.81 -12.35 11.83
N LYS A 158 -18.16 -12.88 10.64
CA LYS A 158 -17.86 -14.24 10.18
C LYS A 158 -17.32 -14.22 8.73
N ASP A 159 -16.82 -15.35 8.26
CA ASP A 159 -16.38 -15.56 6.87
C ASP A 159 -15.39 -14.48 6.36
N ARG A 160 -14.50 -13.97 7.25
CA ARG A 160 -13.56 -12.91 6.91
C ARG A 160 -12.59 -13.31 5.79
N GLY A 161 -12.17 -14.59 5.79
CA GLY A 161 -11.34 -15.12 4.70
C GLY A 161 -12.05 -15.03 3.36
N VAL A 162 -13.34 -15.36 3.30
CA VAL A 162 -14.17 -15.22 2.10
C VAL A 162 -14.30 -13.75 1.71
N TYR A 163 -14.51 -12.85 2.68
CA TYR A 163 -14.59 -11.41 2.43
C TYR A 163 -13.29 -10.87 1.79
N TYR A 164 -12.14 -11.18 2.36
CA TYR A 164 -10.86 -10.74 1.81
C TYR A 164 -10.56 -11.41 0.45
N GLY A 165 -10.93 -12.67 0.26
CA GLY A 165 -10.83 -13.36 -1.02
C GLY A 165 -11.67 -12.70 -2.12
N VAL A 166 -12.92 -12.36 -1.82
CA VAL A 166 -13.82 -11.64 -2.74
C VAL A 166 -13.26 -10.24 -3.06
N ASN A 167 -12.77 -9.51 -2.06
CA ASN A 167 -12.15 -8.20 -2.27
C ASN A 167 -10.91 -8.28 -3.15
N GLN A 168 -10.06 -9.28 -2.95
CA GLN A 168 -8.86 -9.48 -3.76
C GLN A 168 -9.23 -9.79 -5.22
N ALA A 169 -10.22 -10.66 -5.44
CA ALA A 169 -10.69 -11.02 -6.78
C ALA A 169 -11.34 -9.83 -7.51
N LEU A 170 -12.26 -9.13 -6.83
CA LEU A 170 -12.90 -7.93 -7.37
C LEU A 170 -11.89 -6.81 -7.61
N GLY A 171 -10.99 -6.57 -6.65
CA GLY A 171 -9.93 -5.57 -6.78
C GLY A 171 -9.01 -5.87 -7.97
N GLY A 172 -8.59 -7.13 -8.14
CA GLY A 172 -7.79 -7.57 -9.29
C GLY A 172 -8.50 -7.36 -10.63
N MET A 173 -9.77 -7.78 -10.73
CA MET A 173 -10.57 -7.61 -11.94
C MET A 173 -10.81 -6.14 -12.29
N ILE A 174 -11.19 -5.33 -11.32
CA ILE A 174 -11.46 -3.90 -11.52
C ILE A 174 -10.14 -3.13 -11.78
N GLY A 175 -9.05 -3.50 -11.12
CA GLY A 175 -7.73 -2.95 -11.40
C GLY A 175 -7.24 -3.28 -12.81
N PHE A 176 -7.53 -4.49 -13.31
CA PHE A 176 -7.28 -4.85 -14.71
C PHE A 176 -8.07 -3.95 -15.68
N ILE A 177 -9.37 -3.74 -15.43
CA ILE A 177 -10.20 -2.82 -16.24
C ILE A 177 -9.64 -1.39 -16.17
N ALA A 178 -9.24 -0.92 -14.98
CA ALA A 178 -8.63 0.40 -14.82
C ALA A 178 -7.33 0.55 -15.64
N SER A 179 -6.50 -0.49 -15.70
CA SER A 179 -5.26 -0.46 -16.49
C SER A 179 -5.52 -0.46 -18.01
N LEU A 180 -6.57 -1.13 -18.48
CA LEU A 180 -7.02 -1.01 -19.88
C LEU A 180 -7.50 0.40 -20.20
N VAL A 181 -8.27 1.02 -19.30
CA VAL A 181 -8.68 2.42 -19.42
C VAL A 181 -7.46 3.33 -19.46
N THR A 182 -6.47 3.13 -18.56
CA THR A 182 -5.22 3.88 -18.54
C THR A 182 -4.50 3.79 -19.87
N THR A 183 -4.27 2.58 -20.37
CA THR A 183 -3.60 2.34 -21.66
C THR A 183 -4.33 3.09 -22.78
N ARG A 184 -5.65 2.91 -22.88
CA ARG A 184 -6.44 3.53 -23.94
C ARG A 184 -6.45 5.06 -23.88
N VAL A 185 -6.65 5.62 -22.69
CA VAL A 185 -6.71 7.09 -22.49
C VAL A 185 -5.35 7.73 -22.77
N LEU A 186 -4.26 7.09 -22.32
CA LEU A 186 -2.92 7.61 -22.57
C LEU A 186 -2.47 7.52 -24.03
N ASP A 187 -3.10 6.63 -24.82
CA ASP A 187 -2.84 6.45 -26.25
C ASP A 187 -3.65 7.39 -27.16
N LEU A 188 -4.86 7.78 -26.72
CA LEU A 188 -5.79 8.56 -27.55
C LEU A 188 -5.33 9.99 -27.82
N ASN A 189 -4.59 10.60 -26.90
CA ASN A 189 -4.20 12.01 -26.96
C ASN A 189 -2.73 12.19 -26.55
N GLY A 190 -2.13 13.29 -26.99
CA GLY A 190 -0.79 13.69 -26.52
C GLY A 190 -0.84 14.34 -25.12
N PHE A 191 0.36 14.46 -24.51
CA PHE A 191 0.54 15.22 -23.27
C PHE A 191 0.21 16.72 -23.48
N PRO A 192 -0.51 17.40 -22.58
CA PRO A 192 -1.00 16.91 -21.27
C PRO A 192 -2.45 16.37 -21.28
N LEU A 193 -3.14 16.36 -22.41
CA LEU A 193 -4.56 16.06 -22.50
C LEU A 193 -4.90 14.62 -22.07
N ASN A 194 -4.03 13.66 -22.36
CA ASN A 194 -4.17 12.27 -21.96
C ASN A 194 -4.20 12.10 -20.43
N TYR A 195 -3.25 12.68 -19.71
CA TYR A 195 -3.23 12.65 -18.24
C TYR A 195 -4.36 13.46 -17.61
N ARG A 196 -4.72 14.60 -18.22
CA ARG A 196 -5.90 15.38 -17.82
C ARG A 196 -7.15 14.52 -17.82
N THR A 197 -7.43 13.86 -18.93
CA THR A 197 -8.59 12.96 -19.07
C THR A 197 -8.55 11.84 -18.04
N LEU A 198 -7.39 11.20 -17.86
CA LEU A 198 -7.20 10.09 -16.93
C LEU A 198 -7.49 10.49 -15.48
N PHE A 199 -6.98 11.65 -15.04
CA PHE A 199 -7.14 12.10 -13.65
C PHE A 199 -8.56 12.58 -13.37
N TRP A 200 -9.28 13.16 -14.36
CA TRP A 200 -10.69 13.48 -14.23
C TRP A 200 -11.56 12.23 -14.16
N ILE A 201 -11.25 11.16 -14.90
CA ILE A 201 -11.92 9.86 -14.78
C ILE A 201 -11.71 9.28 -13.38
N SER A 202 -10.48 9.32 -12.87
CA SER A 202 -10.16 8.87 -11.51
C SER A 202 -10.95 9.66 -10.46
N PHE A 203 -10.99 10.99 -10.58
CA PHE A 203 -11.76 11.86 -9.68
C PHE A 203 -13.24 11.50 -9.69
N ALA A 204 -13.86 11.41 -10.86
CA ALA A 204 -15.28 11.05 -10.98
C ALA A 204 -15.59 9.68 -10.39
N ALA A 205 -14.77 8.67 -10.70
CA ALA A 205 -14.94 7.32 -10.17
C ALA A 205 -14.77 7.25 -8.64
N SER A 206 -13.93 8.10 -8.07
CA SER A 206 -13.66 8.14 -6.62
C SER A 206 -14.91 8.46 -5.80
N PHE A 207 -15.91 9.15 -6.32
CA PHE A 207 -17.13 9.52 -5.60
C PHE A 207 -18.06 8.34 -5.32
N ILE A 208 -17.92 7.21 -6.03
CA ILE A 208 -18.75 6.02 -5.79
C ILE A 208 -18.48 5.47 -4.37
N SER A 209 -17.23 5.48 -3.93
CA SER A 209 -16.83 4.96 -2.63
C SER A 209 -17.52 5.67 -1.45
N PRO A 210 -17.49 7.01 -1.29
CA PRO A 210 -18.22 7.69 -0.22
C PRO A 210 -19.74 7.43 -0.24
N ILE A 211 -20.35 7.28 -1.41
CA ILE A 211 -21.77 6.94 -1.54
C ILE A 211 -22.05 5.56 -0.97
N LEU A 212 -21.18 4.57 -1.24
CA LEU A 212 -21.29 3.24 -0.69
C LEU A 212 -21.08 3.25 0.83
N ILE A 213 -20.05 3.96 1.32
CA ILE A 213 -19.75 4.13 2.76
C ILE A 213 -20.95 4.79 3.47
N ALA A 214 -21.57 5.82 2.86
CA ALA A 214 -22.74 6.48 3.44
C ALA A 214 -23.92 5.52 3.66
N ASN A 215 -23.98 4.43 2.90
CA ASN A 215 -25.00 3.41 3.02
C ASN A 215 -24.65 2.27 4.00
N PHE A 216 -23.46 2.23 4.60
CA PHE A 216 -23.12 1.26 5.63
C PHE A 216 -24.02 1.39 6.84
N LYS A 217 -24.36 0.25 7.45
CA LYS A 217 -25.08 0.19 8.72
C LYS A 217 -24.10 -0.13 9.84
N GLU A 218 -23.61 0.90 10.50
CA GLU A 218 -22.76 0.77 11.67
C GLU A 218 -23.60 0.48 12.91
N VAL A 219 -23.21 -0.53 13.65
CA VAL A 219 -23.73 -0.83 14.98
C VAL A 219 -22.68 -0.40 16.00
N GLU A 220 -23.06 0.47 16.93
CA GLU A 220 -22.12 1.01 17.93
C GLU A 220 -21.62 -0.12 18.84
N PHE A 221 -20.28 -0.22 18.96
CA PHE A 221 -19.66 -1.29 19.73
C PHE A 221 -19.86 -1.03 21.23
N PRO A 222 -20.37 -2.00 22.01
CA PRO A 222 -20.79 -1.77 23.39
C PRO A 222 -19.61 -1.57 24.36
N VAL A 223 -18.40 -1.98 23.97
CA VAL A 223 -17.21 -1.82 24.81
C VAL A 223 -16.37 -0.66 24.29
N GLN A 224 -16.21 0.38 25.09
CA GLN A 224 -15.36 1.51 24.74
C GLN A 224 -13.89 1.19 25.01
N PRO A 225 -12.96 1.50 24.09
CA PRO A 225 -11.54 1.27 24.31
C PRO A 225 -11.04 2.15 25.47
N GLN A 226 -10.22 1.56 26.35
CA GLN A 226 -9.58 2.33 27.43
C GLN A 226 -8.61 3.36 26.85
N LYS A 227 -8.71 4.60 27.33
CA LYS A 227 -7.81 5.70 26.96
C LYS A 227 -6.42 5.42 27.56
N LYS A 228 -5.50 4.85 26.79
CA LYS A 228 -4.10 4.67 27.23
C LYS A 228 -3.32 5.95 27.05
N SER A 229 -2.44 6.26 28.02
CA SER A 229 -1.49 7.39 27.92
C SER A 229 -0.40 7.08 26.88
N VAL A 230 -0.06 8.07 26.04
CA VAL A 230 1.00 7.96 25.03
C VAL A 230 2.34 7.53 25.66
N ARG A 231 2.64 8.02 26.87
CA ARG A 231 3.89 7.72 27.59
C ARG A 231 4.02 6.23 27.96
N ILE A 232 2.94 5.62 28.44
CA ILE A 232 2.92 4.18 28.78
C ILE A 232 3.12 3.34 27.51
N PHE A 233 2.45 3.75 26.44
CA PHE A 233 2.55 3.12 25.12
C PHE A 233 3.98 3.12 24.57
N THR A 234 4.65 4.29 24.58
CA THR A 234 6.03 4.42 24.08
C THR A 234 7.04 3.62 24.91
N ARG A 235 6.88 3.61 26.24
CA ARG A 235 7.76 2.82 27.12
C ARG A 235 7.64 1.32 26.83
N HIS A 236 6.44 0.83 26.68
CA HIS A 236 6.19 -0.58 26.36
C HIS A 236 6.80 -0.99 25.01
N ILE A 237 6.71 -0.14 24.00
CA ILE A 237 7.37 -0.34 22.70
C ILE A 237 8.89 -0.50 22.85
N ILE A 238 9.52 0.37 23.63
CA ILE A 238 10.97 0.30 23.86
C ILE A 238 11.34 -1.01 24.56
N ASP A 239 10.55 -1.45 25.52
CA ASP A 239 10.77 -2.70 26.24
C ASP A 239 10.65 -3.92 25.32
N ILE A 240 9.63 -3.98 24.43
CA ILE A 240 9.50 -5.03 23.41
C ILE A 240 10.74 -5.10 22.51
N LEU A 241 11.21 -3.95 22.02
CA LEU A 241 12.38 -3.89 21.14
C LEU A 241 13.67 -4.31 21.86
N LYS A 242 13.82 -3.97 23.15
CA LYS A 242 15.00 -4.38 23.94
C LYS A 242 15.03 -5.87 24.22
N GLN A 243 13.87 -6.45 24.54
CA GLN A 243 13.78 -7.85 25.00
C GLN A 243 13.72 -8.86 23.86
N ASN A 244 13.12 -8.50 22.70
CA ASN A 244 12.91 -9.45 21.61
C ASN A 244 13.85 -9.20 20.41
N ARG A 245 14.93 -10.01 20.37
CA ARG A 245 15.93 -9.94 19.30
C ARG A 245 15.33 -10.29 17.94
N ASN A 246 14.40 -11.25 17.87
CA ASN A 246 13.79 -11.67 16.60
C ASN A 246 12.90 -10.58 15.99
N VAL A 247 12.18 -9.82 16.84
CA VAL A 247 11.41 -8.64 16.41
C VAL A 247 12.33 -7.57 15.81
N ARG A 248 13.47 -7.30 16.42
CA ARG A 248 14.46 -6.34 15.86
C ARG A 248 14.97 -6.78 14.50
N HIS A 249 15.32 -8.06 14.34
CA HIS A 249 15.78 -8.61 13.05
C HIS A 249 14.68 -8.55 11.99
N TYR A 250 13.43 -8.84 12.36
CA TYR A 250 12.28 -8.72 11.47
C TYR A 250 12.11 -7.27 10.97
N ILE A 251 12.09 -6.30 11.88
CA ILE A 251 11.93 -4.89 11.52
C ILE A 251 13.10 -4.43 10.63
N PHE A 252 14.34 -4.81 10.98
CA PHE A 252 15.51 -4.45 10.18
C PHE A 252 15.49 -5.09 8.80
N ALA A 253 15.06 -6.34 8.67
CA ALA A 253 14.86 -6.99 7.37
C ALA A 253 13.81 -6.25 6.52
N ARG A 254 12.67 -5.85 7.11
CA ARG A 254 11.65 -5.05 6.43
C ARG A 254 12.18 -3.69 5.96
N GLN A 255 13.01 -3.03 6.77
CA GLN A 255 13.64 -1.76 6.39
C GLN A 255 14.54 -1.94 5.17
N LEU A 256 15.36 -3.00 5.14
CA LEU A 256 16.23 -3.30 4.00
C LEU A 256 15.46 -3.69 2.74
N ILE A 257 14.35 -4.44 2.87
CA ILE A 257 13.45 -4.74 1.75
C ILE A 257 12.84 -3.44 1.20
N GLY A 258 12.38 -2.57 2.08
CA GLY A 258 11.85 -1.25 1.69
C GLY A 258 12.89 -0.36 1.02
N LEU A 259 14.14 -0.40 1.49
CA LEU A 259 15.26 0.28 0.83
C LEU A 259 15.52 -0.30 -0.57
N ALA A 260 15.51 -1.61 -0.71
CA ALA A 260 15.71 -2.29 -2.00
C ALA A 260 14.60 -1.98 -3.01
N ALA A 261 13.35 -1.77 -2.53
CA ALA A 261 12.21 -1.40 -3.38
C ALA A 261 12.28 0.05 -3.92
N MET A 262 13.33 0.84 -3.58
CA MET A 262 13.50 2.22 -4.04
C MET A 262 13.50 2.38 -5.57
N GLY A 263 13.82 1.31 -6.31
CA GLY A 263 13.87 1.31 -7.77
C GLY A 263 12.49 1.18 -8.47
N PHE A 264 11.44 0.76 -7.77
CA PHE A 264 10.18 0.33 -8.40
C PHE A 264 9.57 1.37 -9.34
N SER A 265 9.42 2.61 -8.90
CA SER A 265 8.89 3.70 -9.71
C SER A 265 9.85 4.17 -10.82
N PHE A 266 11.15 3.94 -10.64
CA PHE A 266 12.16 4.34 -11.61
C PHE A 266 12.24 3.41 -12.83
N TYR A 267 11.84 2.15 -12.71
CA TYR A 267 11.81 1.23 -13.87
C TYR A 267 10.84 1.72 -14.96
N SER A 268 9.67 2.23 -14.59
CA SER A 268 8.69 2.74 -15.55
C SER A 268 9.18 4.03 -16.23
N VAL A 269 9.77 4.95 -15.47
CA VAL A 269 10.34 6.20 -16.01
C VAL A 269 11.55 5.92 -16.89
N TYR A 270 12.41 4.99 -16.46
CA TYR A 270 13.56 4.52 -17.28
C TYR A 270 13.08 3.98 -18.62
N ALA A 271 12.04 3.14 -18.62
CA ALA A 271 11.48 2.60 -19.85
C ALA A 271 10.98 3.68 -20.81
N LEU A 272 10.22 4.67 -20.31
CA LEU A 272 9.72 5.77 -21.14
C LEU A 272 10.84 6.58 -21.74
N LYS A 273 11.84 6.95 -20.93
CA LYS A 273 12.93 7.85 -21.38
C LYS A 273 13.97 7.11 -22.25
N SER A 274 14.39 5.91 -21.85
CA SER A 274 15.49 5.21 -22.54
C SER A 274 15.05 4.51 -23.82
N TYR A 275 13.78 4.08 -23.91
CA TYR A 275 13.26 3.38 -25.08
C TYR A 275 12.27 4.23 -25.89
N SER A 276 12.07 5.51 -25.53
CA SER A 276 11.12 6.41 -26.20
C SER A 276 9.73 5.81 -26.37
N LEU A 277 9.25 5.09 -25.32
CA LEU A 277 7.98 4.40 -25.37
C LEU A 277 6.81 5.38 -25.18
N PRO A 278 5.64 5.09 -25.77
CA PRO A 278 4.45 5.91 -25.54
C PRO A 278 3.95 5.79 -24.10
N ALA A 279 3.30 6.84 -23.59
CA ALA A 279 2.77 6.88 -22.22
C ALA A 279 1.76 5.75 -21.94
N SER A 280 1.07 5.25 -22.96
CA SER A 280 0.14 4.10 -22.85
C SER A 280 0.81 2.83 -22.30
N THR A 281 2.12 2.68 -22.47
CA THR A 281 2.90 1.57 -21.91
C THR A 281 2.81 1.52 -20.37
N LEU A 282 2.60 2.65 -19.71
CA LEU A 282 2.39 2.70 -18.25
C LEU A 282 1.16 1.93 -17.81
N GLY A 283 0.08 1.99 -18.62
CA GLY A 283 -1.11 1.18 -18.38
C GLY A 283 -0.82 -0.32 -18.48
N ILE A 284 0.01 -0.73 -19.46
CA ILE A 284 0.43 -2.14 -19.61
C ILE A 284 1.26 -2.58 -18.40
N TYR A 285 2.21 -1.76 -17.93
CA TYR A 285 3.00 -2.07 -16.74
C TYR A 285 2.12 -2.19 -15.50
N THR A 286 1.18 -1.26 -15.30
CA THR A 286 0.19 -1.32 -14.21
C THR A 286 -0.64 -2.60 -14.28
N MET A 287 -1.10 -2.97 -15.47
CA MET A 287 -1.86 -4.20 -15.71
C MET A 287 -1.06 -5.45 -15.31
N ILE A 288 0.20 -5.53 -15.73
CA ILE A 288 1.09 -6.66 -15.41
C ILE A 288 1.30 -6.74 -13.89
N ILE A 289 1.54 -5.61 -13.21
CA ILE A 289 1.71 -5.56 -11.74
C ILE A 289 0.44 -6.09 -11.05
N ILE A 290 -0.75 -5.61 -11.42
CA ILE A 290 -2.02 -5.99 -10.79
C ILE A 290 -2.33 -7.48 -11.00
N ILE A 291 -2.18 -7.98 -12.22
CA ILE A 291 -2.43 -9.40 -12.53
C ILE A 291 -1.45 -10.28 -11.74
N SER A 292 -0.17 -9.95 -11.78
CA SER A 292 0.86 -10.71 -11.08
C SER A 292 0.66 -10.69 -9.56
N GLN A 293 0.28 -9.55 -8.99
CA GLN A 293 -0.04 -9.41 -7.57
C GLN A 293 -1.24 -10.27 -7.18
N SER A 294 -2.29 -10.28 -8.00
CA SER A 294 -3.51 -11.05 -7.72
C SER A 294 -3.27 -12.55 -7.79
N LEU A 295 -2.57 -13.01 -8.82
CA LEU A 295 -2.26 -14.44 -9.01
C LEU A 295 -1.29 -14.96 -7.96
N SER A 296 -0.22 -14.20 -7.66
CA SER A 296 0.78 -14.61 -6.68
C SER A 296 0.28 -14.58 -5.25
N GLY A 297 -0.81 -13.84 -4.95
CA GLY A 297 -1.42 -13.82 -3.62
C GLY A 297 -1.87 -15.20 -3.13
N VAL A 298 -2.50 -15.96 -4.00
CA VAL A 298 -2.92 -17.36 -3.69
C VAL A 298 -1.69 -18.24 -3.44
N LEU A 299 -0.66 -18.08 -4.27
CA LEU A 299 0.59 -18.84 -4.15
C LEU A 299 1.29 -18.56 -2.82
N TRP A 300 1.46 -17.28 -2.47
CA TRP A 300 2.13 -16.88 -1.23
C TRP A 300 1.35 -17.24 0.02
N GLY A 301 0.01 -17.21 -0.03
CA GLY A 301 -0.84 -17.70 1.04
C GLY A 301 -0.59 -19.19 1.30
N TYR A 302 -0.66 -20.01 0.25
CA TYR A 302 -0.41 -21.46 0.37
C TYR A 302 1.02 -21.78 0.85
N ILE A 303 2.04 -21.11 0.29
CA ILE A 303 3.44 -21.31 0.69
C ILE A 303 3.65 -20.89 2.14
N GLY A 304 3.10 -19.72 2.55
CA GLY A 304 3.21 -19.21 3.91
C GLY A 304 2.55 -20.13 4.94
N ASP A 305 1.36 -20.65 4.63
CA ASP A 305 0.66 -21.59 5.52
C ASP A 305 1.43 -22.90 5.70
N LYS A 306 2.01 -23.44 4.63
CA LYS A 306 2.68 -24.74 4.64
C LYS A 306 4.13 -24.68 5.13
N PHE A 307 4.89 -23.68 4.71
CA PHE A 307 6.35 -23.60 4.93
C PHE A 307 6.79 -22.46 5.84
N GLY A 308 5.85 -21.64 6.33
CA GLY A 308 6.11 -20.43 7.12
C GLY A 308 6.23 -19.17 6.28
N TYR A 309 5.85 -18.07 6.89
CA TYR A 309 5.77 -16.76 6.19
C TYR A 309 7.13 -16.07 5.99
N LYS A 310 8.20 -16.61 6.60
CA LYS A 310 9.57 -16.20 6.26
C LYS A 310 9.92 -16.52 4.79
N VAL A 311 9.39 -17.62 4.22
CA VAL A 311 9.69 -18.04 2.85
C VAL A 311 9.27 -16.98 1.81
N PRO A 312 8.01 -16.47 1.77
CA PRO A 312 7.65 -15.38 0.87
C PRO A 312 8.49 -14.11 1.09
N MET A 313 8.85 -13.81 2.34
CA MET A 313 9.69 -12.66 2.68
C MET A 313 11.10 -12.79 2.07
N VAL A 314 11.74 -13.93 2.19
CA VAL A 314 13.07 -14.20 1.60
C VAL A 314 12.99 -14.21 0.07
N THR A 315 11.97 -14.87 -0.49
CA THR A 315 11.80 -14.94 -1.95
C THR A 315 11.61 -13.56 -2.55
N SER A 316 10.91 -12.63 -1.86
CA SER A 316 10.77 -11.26 -2.34
C SER A 316 12.11 -10.54 -2.49
N THR A 317 13.09 -10.79 -1.62
CA THR A 317 14.44 -10.20 -1.74
C THR A 317 15.18 -10.74 -2.95
N ILE A 318 15.03 -12.05 -3.24
CA ILE A 318 15.60 -12.68 -4.44
C ILE A 318 14.98 -12.08 -5.71
N LEU A 319 13.67 -11.89 -5.73
CA LEU A 319 12.99 -11.25 -6.87
C LEU A 319 13.49 -9.82 -7.10
N ILE A 320 13.75 -9.04 -6.05
CA ILE A 320 14.30 -7.67 -6.20
C ILE A 320 15.75 -7.73 -6.75
N ILE A 321 16.57 -8.70 -6.33
CA ILE A 321 17.90 -8.90 -6.93
C ILE A 321 17.77 -9.18 -8.45
N ILE A 322 16.85 -10.08 -8.82
CA ILE A 322 16.58 -10.42 -10.23
C ILE A 322 16.12 -9.18 -11.01
N GLN A 323 15.26 -8.32 -10.43
CA GLN A 323 14.85 -7.06 -11.07
C GLN A 323 16.05 -6.17 -11.40
N GLY A 324 16.95 -5.95 -10.44
CA GLY A 324 18.15 -5.17 -10.67
C GLY A 324 19.06 -5.77 -11.74
N MET A 325 19.22 -7.10 -11.76
CA MET A 325 19.99 -7.81 -12.79
C MET A 325 19.34 -7.67 -14.18
N ILE A 326 18.02 -7.85 -14.29
CA ILE A 326 17.30 -7.66 -15.56
C ILE A 326 17.47 -6.23 -16.06
N ALA A 327 17.35 -5.22 -15.19
CA ALA A 327 17.50 -3.82 -15.57
C ALA A 327 18.91 -3.49 -16.08
N LEU A 328 19.95 -4.15 -15.54
CA LEU A 328 21.35 -3.96 -15.97
C LEU A 328 21.69 -4.70 -17.27
N PHE A 329 21.24 -5.95 -17.41
CA PHE A 329 21.72 -6.83 -18.47
C PHE A 329 20.72 -7.01 -19.62
N LEU A 330 19.41 -6.93 -19.35
CA LEU A 330 18.36 -7.02 -20.36
C LEU A 330 17.78 -5.62 -20.65
N GLN A 331 18.58 -4.76 -21.27
CA GLN A 331 18.23 -3.38 -21.62
C GLN A 331 17.27 -3.32 -22.82
N GLN A 332 16.08 -3.90 -22.64
CA GLN A 332 15.01 -3.96 -23.65
C GLN A 332 13.66 -3.75 -23.00
N PRO A 333 12.63 -3.27 -23.72
CA PRO A 333 11.28 -3.06 -23.17
C PRO A 333 10.69 -4.31 -22.51
N ILE A 334 10.96 -5.50 -23.03
CA ILE A 334 10.53 -6.78 -22.45
C ILE A 334 11.08 -6.99 -21.03
N GLY A 335 12.32 -6.52 -20.77
CA GLY A 335 12.91 -6.59 -19.43
C GLY A 335 12.07 -5.84 -18.39
N ILE A 336 11.55 -4.67 -18.75
CA ILE A 336 10.70 -3.88 -17.86
C ILE A 336 9.33 -4.55 -17.65
N MET A 337 8.77 -5.23 -18.64
CA MET A 337 7.55 -6.03 -18.47
C MET A 337 7.77 -7.18 -17.47
N ILE A 338 8.91 -7.87 -17.55
CA ILE A 338 9.26 -8.94 -16.59
C ILE A 338 9.45 -8.34 -15.19
N ILE A 339 10.16 -7.21 -15.07
CA ILE A 339 10.31 -6.48 -13.80
C ILE A 339 8.93 -6.10 -13.23
N SER A 340 8.01 -5.57 -14.03
CA SER A 340 6.65 -5.23 -13.60
C SER A 340 5.92 -6.45 -13.05
N GLY A 341 6.04 -7.61 -13.68
CA GLY A 341 5.51 -8.87 -13.17
C GLY A 341 6.10 -9.25 -11.80
N THR A 342 7.41 -9.17 -11.66
CA THR A 342 8.08 -9.48 -10.38
C THR A 342 7.77 -8.46 -9.29
N ILE A 343 7.51 -7.17 -9.62
CA ILE A 343 7.02 -6.17 -8.65
C ILE A 343 5.68 -6.62 -8.05
N GLY A 344 4.75 -7.10 -8.89
CA GLY A 344 3.46 -7.63 -8.41
C GLY A 344 3.63 -8.82 -7.44
N PHE A 345 4.56 -9.75 -7.75
CA PHE A 345 4.91 -10.86 -6.85
C PHE A 345 5.49 -10.37 -5.51
N VAL A 346 6.35 -9.35 -5.52
CA VAL A 346 6.93 -8.77 -4.30
C VAL A 346 5.86 -8.08 -3.46
N TYR A 347 4.99 -7.26 -4.07
CA TYR A 347 3.90 -6.61 -3.35
C TYR A 347 2.96 -7.60 -2.69
N SER A 348 2.56 -8.64 -3.41
CA SER A 348 1.71 -9.70 -2.88
C SER A 348 2.39 -10.45 -1.73
N ALA A 349 3.67 -10.83 -1.88
CA ALA A 349 4.44 -11.48 -0.82
C ALA A 349 4.49 -10.61 0.44
N MET A 350 4.79 -9.30 0.30
CA MET A 350 4.87 -8.37 1.43
C MET A 350 3.50 -8.15 2.09
N TYR A 351 2.44 -8.03 1.30
CA TYR A 351 1.09 -7.85 1.81
C TYR A 351 0.60 -9.03 2.64
N ILE A 352 0.98 -10.25 2.26
CA ILE A 352 0.59 -11.47 2.96
C ILE A 352 1.52 -11.79 4.12
N CYS A 353 2.85 -11.76 3.91
CA CYS A 353 3.77 -12.24 4.94
C CYS A 353 3.85 -11.32 6.16
N HIS A 354 3.78 -9.99 5.98
CA HIS A 354 3.99 -9.08 7.11
C HIS A 354 2.91 -9.17 8.20
N PRO A 355 1.60 -9.13 7.91
CA PRO A 355 0.60 -9.31 8.95
C PRO A 355 0.70 -10.68 9.63
N ASN A 356 0.91 -11.74 8.84
CA ASN A 356 0.97 -13.10 9.36
C ASN A 356 2.20 -13.35 10.23
N LEU A 357 3.38 -12.84 9.85
CA LEU A 357 4.56 -12.88 10.71
C LEU A 357 4.35 -12.14 12.03
N ILE A 358 3.65 -11.00 12.00
CA ILE A 358 3.31 -10.29 13.23
C ILE A 358 2.37 -11.12 14.10
N PHE A 359 1.36 -11.78 13.51
CA PHE A 359 0.46 -12.67 14.26
C PHE A 359 1.17 -13.85 14.91
N GLU A 360 2.27 -14.32 14.32
CA GLU A 360 3.10 -15.40 14.87
C GLU A 360 4.15 -14.90 15.91
N ILE A 361 4.56 -13.62 15.83
CA ILE A 361 5.57 -13.05 16.73
C ILE A 361 4.95 -12.40 17.96
N ALA A 362 3.77 -11.79 17.81
CA ALA A 362 3.13 -10.99 18.83
C ALA A 362 2.18 -11.80 19.70
N PRO A 363 2.10 -11.52 21.02
CA PRO A 363 1.00 -12.00 21.82
C PRO A 363 -0.35 -11.56 21.23
N PRO A 364 -1.41 -12.39 21.27
CA PRO A 364 -2.71 -12.08 20.66
C PRO A 364 -3.29 -10.73 21.10
N GLU A 365 -3.10 -10.35 22.36
CA GLU A 365 -3.58 -9.09 22.95
C GLU A 365 -2.82 -7.87 22.43
N GLU A 366 -1.60 -8.06 21.93
CA GLU A 366 -0.68 -6.99 21.52
C GLU A 366 -0.49 -6.90 20.00
N THR A 367 -1.17 -7.71 19.23
CA THR A 367 -1.03 -7.78 17.76
C THR A 367 -1.15 -6.40 17.10
N SER A 368 -2.16 -5.60 17.48
CA SER A 368 -2.35 -4.24 16.94
C SER A 368 -1.18 -3.31 17.28
N LEU A 369 -0.59 -3.46 18.45
CA LEU A 369 0.59 -2.73 18.88
C LEU A 369 1.80 -3.07 17.99
N PHE A 370 2.05 -4.37 17.75
CA PHE A 370 3.17 -4.83 16.93
C PHE A 370 3.01 -4.41 15.45
N ILE A 371 1.80 -4.41 14.90
CA ILE A 371 1.51 -3.88 13.55
C ILE A 371 1.86 -2.39 13.49
N GLY A 372 1.35 -1.59 14.42
CA GLY A 372 1.61 -0.16 14.47
C GLY A 372 3.10 0.15 14.65
N LEU A 373 3.76 -0.54 15.58
CA LEU A 373 5.20 -0.44 15.82
C LEU A 373 6.02 -0.73 14.56
N SER A 374 5.75 -1.87 13.94
CA SER A 374 6.47 -2.30 12.73
C SER A 374 6.30 -1.30 11.58
N ASN A 375 5.07 -0.83 11.33
CA ASN A 375 4.78 0.15 10.27
C ASN A 375 5.43 1.51 10.54
N SER A 376 5.39 2.00 11.79
CA SER A 376 6.00 3.29 12.14
C SER A 376 7.52 3.26 12.04
N LEU A 377 8.16 2.14 12.40
CA LEU A 377 9.63 2.03 12.36
C LEU A 377 10.19 1.85 10.96
N ILE A 378 9.41 1.33 10.03
CA ILE A 378 9.86 1.23 8.63
C ILE A 378 9.61 2.51 7.84
N ALA A 379 8.61 3.32 8.22
CA ALA A 379 8.17 4.50 7.47
C ALA A 379 9.32 5.47 7.09
N PRO A 380 10.26 5.83 7.98
CA PRO A 380 11.35 6.72 7.61
C PRO A 380 12.23 6.16 6.48
N ILE A 381 12.52 4.88 6.48
CA ILE A 381 13.39 4.25 5.47
C ILE A 381 12.65 4.11 4.14
N ILE A 382 11.45 3.55 4.14
CA ILE A 382 10.69 3.39 2.90
C ILE A 382 10.24 4.73 2.28
N GLY A 383 10.09 5.77 3.11
CA GLY A 383 9.77 7.11 2.65
C GLY A 383 10.98 7.84 2.07
N THR A 384 12.18 7.68 2.64
CA THR A 384 13.39 8.35 2.13
C THR A 384 14.06 7.58 0.99
N ALA A 385 13.91 6.26 0.91
CA ALA A 385 14.57 5.42 -0.07
C ALA A 385 14.33 5.86 -1.55
N PRO A 386 13.13 6.24 -1.99
CA PRO A 386 12.93 6.73 -3.35
C PRO A 386 13.58 8.10 -3.64
N ILE A 387 13.73 8.95 -2.63
CA ILE A 387 14.46 10.22 -2.76
C ILE A 387 15.95 9.94 -2.98
N LEU A 388 16.51 8.99 -2.22
CA LEU A 388 17.88 8.52 -2.42
C LEU A 388 18.07 7.90 -3.82
N ALA A 389 17.08 7.12 -4.29
CA ALA A 389 17.08 6.59 -5.64
C ALA A 389 17.15 7.70 -6.69
N GLY A 390 16.33 8.75 -6.52
CA GLY A 390 16.35 9.93 -7.39
C GLY A 390 17.69 10.64 -7.38
N ALA A 391 18.31 10.83 -6.21
CA ALA A 391 19.63 11.43 -6.08
C ALA A 391 20.73 10.58 -6.75
N ILE A 392 20.65 9.25 -6.64
CA ILE A 392 21.58 8.34 -7.32
C ILE A 392 21.43 8.48 -8.84
N VAL A 393 20.20 8.53 -9.36
CA VAL A 393 19.95 8.69 -10.80
C VAL A 393 20.47 10.04 -11.30
N ASP A 394 20.23 11.12 -10.53
CA ASP A 394 20.66 12.47 -10.89
C ASP A 394 22.18 12.61 -10.99
N GLN A 395 22.90 12.04 -10.02
CA GLN A 395 24.36 12.18 -9.94
C GLN A 395 25.13 11.12 -10.74
N PHE A 396 24.61 9.91 -10.81
CA PHE A 396 25.36 8.75 -11.30
C PHE A 396 24.64 7.98 -12.43
N GLY A 397 23.33 8.23 -12.64
CA GLY A 397 22.53 7.56 -13.67
C GLY A 397 21.82 6.29 -13.21
N TYR A 398 21.01 5.72 -14.10
CA TYR A 398 20.14 4.57 -13.80
C TYR A 398 20.91 3.28 -13.48
N ASN A 399 22.03 3.00 -14.15
CA ASN A 399 22.81 1.80 -13.89
C ASN A 399 23.27 1.72 -12.43
N GLN A 400 23.72 2.84 -11.87
CA GLN A 400 24.16 2.94 -10.48
C GLN A 400 22.99 2.75 -9.51
N LEU A 401 21.80 3.23 -9.86
CA LEU A 401 20.59 2.92 -9.10
C LEU A 401 20.33 1.40 -9.08
N PHE A 402 20.42 0.73 -10.23
CA PHE A 402 20.16 -0.71 -10.29
C PHE A 402 21.20 -1.51 -9.50
N PHE A 403 22.48 -1.10 -9.50
CA PHE A 403 23.49 -1.67 -8.60
C PHE A 403 23.16 -1.43 -7.12
N ALA A 404 22.72 -0.23 -6.74
CA ALA A 404 22.33 0.09 -5.37
C ALA A 404 21.11 -0.76 -4.92
N VAL A 405 20.14 -0.97 -5.80
CA VAL A 405 18.99 -1.89 -5.56
C VAL A 405 19.47 -3.30 -5.28
N ILE A 406 20.41 -3.84 -6.09
CA ILE A 406 20.97 -5.17 -5.89
C ILE A 406 21.68 -5.26 -4.53
N ILE A 407 22.53 -4.29 -4.18
CA ILE A 407 23.26 -4.28 -2.90
C ILE A 407 22.28 -4.26 -1.71
N ALA A 408 21.26 -3.39 -1.77
CA ALA A 408 20.22 -3.32 -0.74
C ALA A 408 19.44 -4.63 -0.63
N ALA A 409 19.07 -5.25 -1.77
CA ALA A 409 18.33 -6.51 -1.81
C ALA A 409 19.17 -7.70 -1.32
N VAL A 410 20.45 -7.76 -1.64
CA VAL A 410 21.39 -8.77 -1.09
C VAL A 410 21.52 -8.60 0.43
N SER A 411 21.63 -7.38 0.92
CA SER A 411 21.67 -7.09 2.37
C SER A 411 20.36 -7.54 3.03
N ALA A 412 19.22 -7.26 2.40
CA ALA A 412 17.90 -7.70 2.86
C ALA A 412 17.80 -9.24 2.88
N PHE A 413 18.31 -9.91 1.85
CA PHE A 413 18.37 -11.37 1.77
C PHE A 413 19.17 -11.97 2.92
N VAL A 414 20.38 -11.47 3.17
CA VAL A 414 21.26 -11.95 4.24
C VAL A 414 20.58 -11.83 5.61
N VAL A 415 19.98 -10.67 5.90
CA VAL A 415 19.29 -10.45 7.19
C VAL A 415 18.04 -11.31 7.31
N SER A 416 17.22 -11.37 6.25
CA SER A 416 15.98 -12.16 6.25
C SER A 416 16.27 -13.66 6.37
N GLN A 417 17.32 -14.16 5.70
CA GLN A 417 17.64 -15.58 5.68
C GLN A 417 18.36 -16.04 6.96
N PHE A 418 19.36 -15.28 7.44
CA PHE A 418 20.28 -15.74 8.45
C PHE A 418 20.06 -15.12 9.83
N ALA A 419 19.62 -13.86 9.92
CA ALA A 419 19.42 -13.17 11.18
C ALA A 419 17.99 -13.34 11.73
N PHE A 420 16.98 -13.22 10.87
CA PHE A 420 15.58 -13.45 11.25
C PHE A 420 15.26 -14.94 11.30
N LYS A 421 14.69 -15.40 12.40
CA LYS A 421 14.26 -16.80 12.58
C LYS A 421 12.77 -16.94 12.35
N GLU A 422 12.35 -18.03 11.68
CA GLU A 422 10.95 -18.39 11.53
C GLU A 422 10.28 -18.54 12.91
N PRO A 423 9.20 -17.79 13.20
CA PRO A 423 8.57 -17.83 14.53
C PRO A 423 8.10 -19.21 14.94
N ARG A 424 7.53 -20.00 14.02
CA ARG A 424 7.05 -21.37 14.26
C ARG A 424 8.14 -22.31 14.77
N VAL A 425 9.38 -22.12 14.31
CA VAL A 425 10.53 -22.92 14.77
C VAL A 425 10.99 -22.47 16.16
N VAL A 426 10.87 -21.16 16.46
CA VAL A 426 11.28 -20.63 17.77
C VAL A 426 10.34 -21.08 18.88
N GLU A 427 9.04 -21.23 18.61
CA GLU A 427 8.06 -21.75 19.58
C GLU A 427 8.23 -23.23 19.88
N GLN A 428 8.67 -24.04 18.91
CA GLN A 428 8.91 -25.49 19.11
C GLN A 428 10.14 -25.78 19.96
N VAL A 429 11.03 -24.80 20.15
CA VAL A 429 12.30 -24.96 20.93
C VAL A 429 12.17 -24.38 22.35
N ARG A 430 11.06 -23.73 22.69
CA ARG A 430 10.69 -23.29 24.04
C ARG A 430 9.75 -24.27 24.69
#